data_619ae39069742ab68d1eda108a9efd05
#
_entry.id   619ae39069742ab68d1eda108a9efd05
#
_cell.length_a   1.000
_cell.length_b   1.000
_cell.length_c   1.000
_cell.angle_alpha   90.00
_cell.angle_beta   90.00
_cell.angle_gamma   90.00
#
_symmetry.space_group_name_H-M   'P 1'
#
loop_
_entity.id
_entity.type
_entity.pdbx_description
1 polymer ?
#
loop_
_entity_poly.entity_id
_entity_poly.type
_entity_poly.pdbx_seq_one_letter_code
_entity_poly.pdbx_strand_id
1 'polypeptide(L)'
;RSFKEFKFRHRNKKNQIIYTSRKVKNEDEVLNLIDNFLNEKNSFIFESVEKGKIKGRYTIFGKNPDKIWEFNNNNSYIIQNKKKIKLKDKPENLIEKIIEDFKFETPKNLPKICSLISGYFSYDSIRYIEKIPNSCKDDLKIPDVRLLRPRTLVIHDNLKKEIFFINNIF
;
A
#
# COMPACT_ATOMS: atom_id res chain seq x y z
N ARG A 1 10.01 -19.60 -2.70
CA ARG A 1 9.51 -20.63 -1.73
C ARG A 1 9.03 -21.87 -2.48
N SER A 2 9.15 -23.05 -1.86
CA SER A 2 8.67 -24.29 -2.46
C SER A 2 7.13 -24.32 -2.50
N PHE A 3 6.55 -25.09 -3.44
CA PHE A 3 5.11 -25.26 -3.56
C PHE A 3 4.48 -25.91 -2.30
N LYS A 4 5.23 -26.80 -1.61
CA LYS A 4 4.81 -27.40 -0.33
C LYS A 4 4.67 -26.35 0.76
N GLU A 5 5.64 -25.44 0.90
CA GLU A 5 5.60 -24.35 1.87
C GLU A 5 4.46 -23.38 1.59
N PHE A 6 4.22 -23.07 0.30
CA PHE A 6 3.07 -22.25 -0.11
C PHE A 6 1.75 -22.87 0.35
N LYS A 7 1.52 -24.15 0.06
CA LYS A 7 0.29 -24.86 0.49
C LYS A 7 0.12 -24.87 1.99
N PHE A 8 1.20 -25.12 2.74
CA PHE A 8 1.16 -25.13 4.20
C PHE A 8 0.73 -23.78 4.77
N ARG A 9 1.32 -22.69 4.30
CA ARG A 9 0.98 -21.33 4.73
C ARG A 9 -0.44 -20.94 4.35
N HIS A 10 -0.89 -21.30 3.16
CA HIS A 10 -2.25 -21.04 2.71
C HIS A 10 -3.28 -21.75 3.60
N ARG A 11 -3.06 -23.01 3.93
CA ARG A 11 -3.91 -23.76 4.88
C ARG A 11 -4.00 -23.10 6.26
N ASN A 12 -2.90 -22.54 6.73
CA ASN A 12 -2.82 -21.87 8.04
C ASN A 12 -3.21 -20.39 7.99
N LYS A 13 -3.79 -19.91 6.90
CA LYS A 13 -4.20 -18.49 6.69
C LYS A 13 -3.09 -17.47 7.01
N LYS A 14 -1.82 -17.83 6.75
CA LYS A 14 -0.68 -16.92 6.94
C LYS A 14 -0.46 -16.08 5.69
N ASN A 15 -0.23 -14.79 5.87
CA ASN A 15 0.13 -13.89 4.81
C ASN A 15 1.37 -14.38 4.04
N GLN A 16 1.37 -14.25 2.73
CA GLN A 16 2.42 -14.75 1.86
C GLN A 16 2.82 -13.74 0.80
N ILE A 17 4.08 -13.82 0.37
CA ILE A 17 4.60 -13.03 -0.74
C ILE A 17 5.07 -13.99 -1.84
N ILE A 18 4.50 -13.83 -3.02
CA ILE A 18 4.96 -14.46 -4.25
C ILE A 18 5.65 -13.38 -5.07
N TYR A 19 6.85 -13.68 -5.57
CA TYR A 19 7.57 -12.68 -6.35
C TYR A 19 8.44 -13.31 -7.43
N THR A 20 8.75 -12.49 -8.42
CA THR A 20 9.82 -12.71 -9.39
C THR A 20 10.61 -11.42 -9.53
N SER A 21 11.87 -11.53 -9.95
CA SER A 21 12.69 -10.36 -10.25
C SER A 21 13.49 -10.54 -11.53
N ARG A 22 13.86 -9.43 -12.15
CA ARG A 22 14.75 -9.39 -13.30
C ARG A 22 15.52 -8.08 -13.36
N LYS A 23 16.61 -8.07 -14.08
CA LYS A 23 17.37 -6.86 -14.37
C LYS A 23 16.61 -5.95 -15.33
N VAL A 24 16.77 -4.65 -15.13
CA VAL A 24 16.27 -3.61 -16.03
C VAL A 24 17.22 -3.47 -17.22
N LYS A 25 16.67 -3.40 -18.43
CA LYS A 25 17.44 -3.22 -19.65
C LYS A 25 17.77 -1.74 -19.91
N ASN A 26 16.78 -0.87 -19.73
CA ASN A 26 16.88 0.58 -19.92
C ASN A 26 15.82 1.31 -19.06
N GLU A 27 15.90 2.64 -18.98
CA GLU A 27 14.94 3.46 -18.22
C GLU A 27 13.55 3.48 -18.87
N ASP A 28 13.45 3.39 -20.20
CA ASP A 28 12.17 3.41 -20.92
C ASP A 28 11.27 2.23 -20.50
N GLU A 29 11.89 1.10 -20.15
CA GLU A 29 11.15 -0.05 -19.65
C GLU A 29 10.41 0.25 -18.34
N VAL A 30 11.02 1.02 -17.46
CA VAL A 30 10.39 1.44 -16.20
C VAL A 30 9.26 2.42 -16.46
N LEU A 31 9.46 3.39 -17.35
CA LEU A 31 8.44 4.36 -17.75
C LEU A 31 7.21 3.69 -18.36
N ASN A 32 7.42 2.74 -19.29
CA ASN A 32 6.34 1.96 -19.88
C ASN A 32 5.54 1.14 -18.85
N LEU A 33 6.21 0.62 -17.81
CA LEU A 33 5.53 -0.06 -16.70
C LEU A 33 4.69 0.93 -15.89
N ILE A 34 5.18 2.15 -15.67
CA ILE A 34 4.45 3.20 -14.95
C ILE A 34 3.16 3.53 -15.68
N ASP A 35 3.23 3.83 -16.98
CA ASP A 35 2.08 4.22 -17.79
C ASP A 35 0.98 3.14 -17.78
N ASN A 36 1.39 1.89 -17.94
CA ASN A 36 0.45 0.76 -17.89
C ASN A 36 -0.14 0.52 -16.50
N PHE A 37 0.56 0.92 -15.44
CA PHE A 37 0.15 0.66 -14.07
C PHE A 37 -0.81 1.71 -13.53
N LEU A 38 -0.64 2.98 -13.91
CA LEU A 38 -1.43 4.11 -13.41
C LEU A 38 -2.84 4.20 -14.01
N ASN A 39 -3.12 3.49 -15.09
CA ASN A 39 -4.43 3.48 -15.74
C ASN A 39 -5.52 2.75 -14.93
N GLU A 40 -5.18 2.10 -13.83
CA GLU A 40 -6.13 1.38 -12.99
C GLU A 40 -6.57 2.20 -11.78
N LYS A 41 -7.86 2.10 -11.41
CA LYS A 41 -8.38 2.70 -10.17
C LYS A 41 -7.65 2.12 -8.95
N ASN A 42 -7.37 2.98 -7.95
CA ASN A 42 -6.68 2.61 -6.72
C ASN A 42 -5.25 2.12 -6.96
N SER A 43 -4.60 2.62 -8.00
CA SER A 43 -3.17 2.52 -8.19
C SER A 43 -2.45 3.72 -7.60
N PHE A 44 -1.16 3.56 -7.30
CA PHE A 44 -0.30 4.63 -6.85
C PHE A 44 1.13 4.40 -7.29
N ILE A 45 1.89 5.48 -7.32
CA ILE A 45 3.34 5.48 -7.52
C ILE A 45 4.00 6.32 -6.44
N PHE A 46 5.10 5.81 -5.91
CA PHE A 46 6.05 6.59 -5.11
C PHE A 46 7.38 6.60 -5.85
N GLU A 47 7.74 7.76 -6.32
CA GLU A 47 9.01 8.01 -6.98
C GLU A 47 9.77 9.08 -6.22
N SER A 48 11.06 8.86 -6.01
CA SER A 48 11.95 9.88 -5.46
C SER A 48 12.76 10.52 -6.56
N VAL A 49 12.77 11.83 -6.59
CA VAL A 49 13.55 12.63 -7.55
C VAL A 49 15.05 12.56 -7.26
N GLU A 50 15.44 12.35 -5.99
CA GLU A 50 16.84 12.19 -5.61
C GLU A 50 17.33 10.77 -5.95
N LYS A 51 18.15 10.66 -7.00
CA LYS A 51 18.84 9.41 -7.39
C LYS A 51 20.06 9.19 -6.48
N GLY A 52 19.85 8.87 -5.20
CA GLY A 52 20.92 8.64 -4.22
C GLY A 52 21.08 7.17 -3.80
N LYS A 53 22.25 6.85 -3.21
CA LYS A 53 22.50 5.50 -2.65
C LYS A 53 21.62 5.15 -1.47
N ILE A 54 21.11 6.13 -0.75
CA ILE A 54 20.28 5.97 0.47
C ILE A 54 18.89 6.55 0.26
N LYS A 55 18.79 7.80 -0.21
CA LYS A 55 17.52 8.45 -0.57
C LYS A 55 17.23 8.22 -2.05
N GLY A 56 15.97 7.98 -2.40
CA GLY A 56 15.58 7.79 -3.79
C GLY A 56 15.97 6.47 -4.44
N ARG A 57 16.30 5.46 -3.62
CA ARG A 57 16.72 4.16 -4.12
C ARG A 57 15.61 3.39 -4.81
N TYR A 58 14.38 3.51 -4.33
CA TYR A 58 13.27 2.70 -4.83
C TYR A 58 12.21 3.57 -5.49
N THR A 59 11.71 3.08 -6.63
CA THR A 59 10.46 3.50 -7.22
C THR A 59 9.44 2.38 -7.00
N ILE A 60 8.28 2.71 -6.43
CA ILE A 60 7.29 1.73 -5.98
C ILE A 60 5.97 2.02 -6.66
N PHE A 61 5.39 1.01 -7.31
CA PHE A 61 4.04 1.04 -7.85
C PHE A 61 3.18 0.04 -7.11
N GLY A 62 1.96 0.43 -6.77
CA GLY A 62 1.01 -0.47 -6.14
C GLY A 62 -0.36 -0.39 -6.79
N LYS A 63 -1.05 -1.53 -6.88
CA LYS A 63 -2.42 -1.63 -7.39
C LYS A 63 -3.19 -2.81 -6.80
N ASN A 64 -4.45 -2.92 -7.21
CA ASN A 64 -5.32 -4.03 -6.88
C ASN A 64 -5.40 -4.28 -5.36
N PRO A 65 -5.82 -3.26 -4.57
CA PRO A 65 -5.93 -3.45 -3.12
C PRO A 65 -7.02 -4.46 -2.79
N ASP A 66 -6.76 -5.30 -1.79
CA ASP A 66 -7.78 -6.20 -1.25
C ASP A 66 -8.67 -5.51 -0.21
N LYS A 67 -8.11 -4.51 0.48
CA LYS A 67 -8.81 -3.65 1.42
C LYS A 67 -8.44 -2.20 1.22
N ILE A 68 -9.44 -1.32 1.36
CA ILE A 68 -9.27 0.12 1.46
C ILE A 68 -10.01 0.57 2.71
N TRP A 69 -9.35 1.33 3.56
CA TRP A 69 -9.97 1.97 4.72
C TRP A 69 -10.15 3.45 4.42
N GLU A 70 -11.33 3.96 4.74
CA GLU A 70 -11.67 5.38 4.61
C GLU A 70 -12.25 5.87 5.93
N PHE A 71 -11.70 6.96 6.45
CA PHE A 71 -12.18 7.64 7.64
C PHE A 71 -12.65 9.03 7.28
N ASN A 72 -13.81 9.40 7.82
CA ASN A 72 -14.41 10.70 7.58
C ASN A 72 -15.31 11.08 8.77
N ASN A 73 -15.09 12.24 9.37
CA ASN A 73 -15.91 12.77 10.47
C ASN A 73 -16.21 11.74 11.57
N ASN A 74 -15.18 11.10 12.13
CA ASN A 74 -15.30 10.04 13.14
C ASN A 74 -16.01 8.75 12.68
N ASN A 75 -16.32 8.61 11.39
CA ASN A 75 -16.84 7.38 10.84
C ASN A 75 -15.74 6.60 10.13
N SER A 76 -15.77 5.31 10.32
CA SER A 76 -14.81 4.38 9.71
C SER A 76 -15.50 3.47 8.71
N TYR A 77 -14.87 3.29 7.57
CA TYR A 77 -15.36 2.42 6.50
C TYR A 77 -14.24 1.51 6.00
N ILE A 78 -14.64 0.32 5.58
CA ILE A 78 -13.80 -0.59 4.81
C ILE A 78 -14.44 -0.85 3.45
N ILE A 79 -13.63 -0.81 2.40
CA ILE A 79 -14.02 -1.24 1.05
C ILE A 79 -13.30 -2.54 0.77
N GLN A 80 -14.06 -3.60 0.63
CA GLN A 80 -13.59 -4.94 0.30
C GLN A 80 -14.58 -5.60 -0.65
N ASN A 81 -14.07 -6.32 -1.67
CA ASN A 81 -14.90 -6.95 -2.70
C ASN A 81 -15.90 -5.98 -3.34
N LYS A 82 -15.46 -4.74 -3.63
CA LYS A 82 -16.26 -3.63 -4.19
C LYS A 82 -17.45 -3.17 -3.31
N LYS A 83 -17.54 -3.63 -2.07
CA LYS A 83 -18.58 -3.20 -1.11
C LYS A 83 -17.97 -2.28 -0.06
N LYS A 84 -18.63 -1.14 0.20
CA LYS A 84 -18.28 -0.21 1.28
C LYS A 84 -19.13 -0.55 2.51
N ILE A 85 -18.46 -0.86 3.62
CA ILE A 85 -19.07 -1.31 4.86
C ILE A 85 -18.66 -0.33 5.96
N LYS A 86 -19.62 0.16 6.72
CA LYS A 86 -19.34 0.98 7.90
C LYS A 86 -18.85 0.10 9.04
N LEU A 87 -17.76 0.50 9.68
CA LEU A 87 -17.20 -0.17 10.85
C LEU A 87 -17.72 0.51 12.14
N LYS A 88 -17.73 -0.25 13.23
CA LYS A 88 -18.17 0.24 14.54
C LYS A 88 -17.08 1.01 15.28
N ASP A 89 -15.83 0.63 15.05
CA ASP A 89 -14.69 1.22 15.72
C ASP A 89 -14.41 2.63 15.19
N LYS A 90 -13.94 3.50 16.06
CA LYS A 90 -13.48 4.84 15.68
C LYS A 90 -12.18 4.82 14.91
N PRO A 91 -11.86 5.88 14.12
CA PRO A 91 -10.65 5.94 13.31
C PRO A 91 -9.35 5.65 14.08
N GLU A 92 -9.17 6.27 15.25
CA GLU A 92 -7.96 6.14 16.07
C GLU A 92 -7.69 4.68 16.45
N ASN A 93 -8.70 3.96 16.94
CA ASN A 93 -8.58 2.57 17.34
C ASN A 93 -8.34 1.63 16.15
N LEU A 94 -8.90 1.97 14.99
CA LEU A 94 -8.73 1.17 13.77
C LEU A 94 -7.34 1.34 13.15
N ILE A 95 -6.75 2.53 13.20
CA ILE A 95 -5.39 2.76 12.69
C ILE A 95 -4.40 1.89 13.46
N GLU A 96 -4.48 1.83 14.79
CA GLU A 96 -3.65 0.97 15.61
C GLU A 96 -3.82 -0.51 15.24
N LYS A 97 -5.08 -0.99 15.16
CA LYS A 97 -5.37 -2.37 14.74
C LYS A 97 -4.84 -2.71 13.35
N ILE A 98 -4.98 -1.79 12.39
CA ILE A 98 -4.47 -1.99 11.02
C ILE A 98 -2.95 -2.19 11.04
N ILE A 99 -2.22 -1.40 11.83
CA ILE A 99 -0.76 -1.50 11.97
C ILE A 99 -0.37 -2.80 12.68
N GLU A 100 -1.05 -3.14 13.78
CA GLU A 100 -0.78 -4.35 14.54
C GLU A 100 -1.06 -5.63 13.74
N ASP A 101 -2.14 -5.66 12.96
CA ASP A 101 -2.54 -6.79 12.14
C ASP A 101 -1.68 -6.93 10.88
N PHE A 102 -0.95 -5.87 10.49
CA PHE A 102 -0.13 -5.85 9.29
C PHE A 102 1.23 -6.51 9.55
N LYS A 103 1.21 -7.84 9.74
CA LYS A 103 2.41 -8.65 9.97
C LYS A 103 2.77 -9.47 8.75
N PHE A 104 3.98 -9.25 8.21
CA PHE A 104 4.53 -9.99 7.09
C PHE A 104 5.93 -10.51 7.38
N GLU A 105 6.17 -11.78 7.06
CA GLU A 105 7.52 -12.30 6.99
C GLU A 105 8.13 -11.93 5.63
N THR A 106 9.03 -10.96 5.65
CA THR A 106 9.74 -10.52 4.45
C THR A 106 10.80 -11.54 4.04
N PRO A 107 10.78 -12.08 2.80
CA PRO A 107 11.87 -12.88 2.29
C PRO A 107 13.20 -12.13 2.29
N LYS A 108 14.30 -12.79 2.68
CA LYS A 108 15.64 -12.16 2.82
C LYS A 108 16.13 -11.45 1.54
N ASN A 109 15.69 -11.91 0.37
CA ASN A 109 16.12 -11.40 -0.94
C ASN A 109 15.26 -10.22 -1.44
N LEU A 110 14.21 -9.85 -0.71
CA LEU A 110 13.34 -8.75 -1.08
C LEU A 110 13.66 -7.47 -0.28
N PRO A 111 13.43 -6.28 -0.87
CA PRO A 111 13.40 -5.05 -0.12
C PRO A 111 12.37 -5.12 1.01
N LYS A 112 12.66 -4.50 2.17
CA LYS A 112 11.72 -4.48 3.31
C LYS A 112 10.35 -3.88 2.97
N ILE A 113 10.30 -3.00 1.96
CA ILE A 113 9.09 -2.37 1.44
C ILE A 113 8.25 -3.28 0.52
N CYS A 114 8.56 -4.56 0.40
CA CYS A 114 7.84 -5.53 -0.43
C CYS A 114 6.40 -5.82 0.03
N SER A 115 6.03 -5.34 1.21
CA SER A 115 4.67 -5.29 1.69
C SER A 115 4.48 -3.97 2.44
N LEU A 116 3.42 -3.24 2.13
CA LEU A 116 3.14 -1.92 2.69
C LEU A 116 1.64 -1.63 2.71
N ILE A 117 1.27 -0.65 3.52
CA ILE A 117 0.01 0.07 3.44
C ILE A 117 0.33 1.45 2.90
N SER A 118 -0.41 1.88 1.88
CA SER A 118 -0.22 3.15 1.20
C SER A 118 -1.45 4.02 1.35
N GLY A 119 -1.28 5.32 1.39
CA GLY A 119 -2.42 6.24 1.42
C GLY A 119 -2.04 7.63 1.89
N TYR A 120 -3.03 8.36 2.38
CA TYR A 120 -2.83 9.70 2.90
C TYR A 120 -3.59 9.93 4.19
N PHE A 121 -3.08 10.86 4.96
CA PHE A 121 -3.73 11.53 6.07
C PHE A 121 -3.90 12.99 5.65
N SER A 122 -5.14 13.49 5.60
CA SER A 122 -5.41 14.91 5.36
C SER A 122 -5.03 15.74 6.59
N TYR A 123 -4.96 17.04 6.42
CA TYR A 123 -4.77 17.94 7.56
C TYR A 123 -5.85 17.76 8.63
N ASP A 124 -7.10 17.54 8.22
CA ASP A 124 -8.23 17.38 9.12
C ASP A 124 -8.19 16.09 9.96
N SER A 125 -7.35 15.13 9.63
CA SER A 125 -7.12 13.93 10.45
C SER A 125 -6.63 14.25 11.87
N ILE A 126 -6.05 15.44 12.10
CA ILE A 126 -5.66 15.93 13.43
C ILE A 126 -6.84 16.02 14.38
N ARG A 127 -8.07 16.20 13.87
CA ARG A 127 -9.32 16.27 14.66
C ARG A 127 -9.67 14.96 15.37
N TYR A 128 -9.04 13.86 15.00
CA TYR A 128 -9.16 12.57 15.71
C TYR A 128 -8.39 12.58 17.04
N ILE A 129 -7.42 13.49 17.17
CA ILE A 129 -6.51 13.56 18.32
C ILE A 129 -6.79 14.82 19.12
N GLU A 130 -7.04 15.96 18.44
CA GLU A 130 -7.20 17.27 19.05
C GLU A 130 -8.58 17.89 18.79
N LYS A 131 -9.08 18.65 19.75
CA LYS A 131 -10.32 19.44 19.61
C LYS A 131 -10.02 20.76 18.90
N ILE A 132 -10.11 20.78 17.59
CA ILE A 132 -9.91 21.97 16.76
C ILE A 132 -11.27 22.43 16.21
N PRO A 133 -11.56 23.76 16.19
CA PRO A 133 -12.78 24.29 15.60
C PRO A 133 -12.95 23.87 14.14
N ASN A 134 -14.17 23.49 13.75
CA ASN A 134 -14.51 23.14 12.37
C ASN A 134 -15.27 24.30 11.73
N SER A 135 -14.55 25.38 11.40
CA SER A 135 -15.13 26.60 10.83
C SER A 135 -15.11 26.64 9.30
N CYS A 136 -14.34 25.77 8.66
CA CYS A 136 -14.21 25.74 7.21
C CYS A 136 -15.24 24.81 6.59
N LYS A 137 -15.77 25.22 5.41
CA LYS A 137 -16.66 24.37 4.62
C LYS A 137 -15.88 23.27 3.91
N ASP A 138 -16.35 22.03 4.04
CA ASP A 138 -15.78 20.91 3.28
C ASP A 138 -16.35 20.88 1.86
N ASP A 139 -15.62 21.47 0.92
CA ASP A 139 -16.01 21.54 -0.49
C ASP A 139 -15.55 20.30 -1.28
N LEU A 140 -14.52 19.62 -0.83
CA LEU A 140 -13.89 18.51 -1.56
C LEU A 140 -14.56 17.16 -1.27
N LYS A 141 -15.18 16.99 -0.11
CA LYS A 141 -15.84 15.75 0.34
C LYS A 141 -14.98 14.50 0.18
N ILE A 142 -13.67 14.63 0.36
CA ILE A 142 -12.72 13.52 0.35
C ILE A 142 -12.57 12.95 1.76
N PRO A 143 -12.24 11.66 1.93
CA PRO A 143 -11.97 11.11 3.25
C PRO A 143 -10.80 11.83 3.95
N ASP A 144 -10.89 12.00 5.28
CA ASP A 144 -9.79 12.55 6.08
C ASP A 144 -8.55 11.64 6.04
N VAL A 145 -8.80 10.34 5.99
CA VAL A 145 -7.75 9.32 5.84
C VAL A 145 -8.21 8.28 4.83
N ARG A 146 -7.33 7.91 3.92
CA ARG A 146 -7.56 6.82 3.00
C ARG A 146 -6.33 5.95 2.90
N LEU A 147 -6.44 4.68 3.29
CA LEU A 147 -5.37 3.70 3.32
C LEU A 147 -5.71 2.52 2.42
N LEU A 148 -4.73 2.06 1.63
CA LEU A 148 -4.89 0.93 0.71
C LEU A 148 -3.90 -0.18 1.10
N ARG A 149 -4.34 -1.43 1.05
CA ARG A 149 -3.49 -2.60 1.19
C ARG A 149 -3.32 -3.26 -0.18
N PRO A 150 -2.26 -2.93 -0.93
CA PRO A 150 -2.08 -3.41 -2.30
C PRO A 150 -1.71 -4.89 -2.33
N ARG A 151 -2.36 -5.65 -3.20
CA ARG A 151 -1.93 -7.02 -3.52
C ARG A 151 -0.75 -7.03 -4.46
N THR A 152 -0.78 -6.18 -5.47
CA THR A 152 0.25 -6.14 -6.50
C THR A 152 1.16 -4.95 -6.26
N LEU A 153 2.46 -5.23 -6.16
CA LEU A 153 3.51 -4.22 -6.08
C LEU A 153 4.55 -4.49 -7.16
N VAL A 154 5.06 -3.43 -7.74
CA VAL A 154 6.28 -3.45 -8.55
C VAL A 154 7.27 -2.50 -7.87
N ILE A 155 8.47 -3.01 -7.60
CA ILE A 155 9.53 -2.24 -6.95
C ILE A 155 10.73 -2.22 -7.87
N HIS A 156 11.15 -1.05 -8.31
CA HIS A 156 12.40 -0.84 -9.01
C HIS A 156 13.48 -0.40 -8.02
N ASP A 157 14.53 -1.20 -7.88
CA ASP A 157 15.75 -0.83 -7.16
C ASP A 157 16.67 -0.08 -8.12
N ASN A 158 16.68 1.25 -8.04
CA ASN A 158 17.48 2.12 -8.90
C ASN A 158 18.99 1.88 -8.76
N LEU A 159 19.45 1.43 -7.59
CA LEU A 159 20.85 1.14 -7.33
C LEU A 159 21.28 -0.19 -7.96
N LYS A 160 20.47 -1.23 -7.77
CA LYS A 160 20.78 -2.58 -8.31
C LYS A 160 20.34 -2.78 -9.74
N LYS A 161 19.58 -1.83 -10.32
CA LYS A 161 18.96 -1.95 -11.64
C LYS A 161 18.14 -3.25 -11.75
N GLU A 162 17.30 -3.48 -10.76
CA GLU A 162 16.49 -4.69 -10.66
C GLU A 162 15.02 -4.33 -10.37
N ILE A 163 14.10 -5.00 -11.07
CA ILE A 163 12.66 -4.88 -10.86
C ILE A 163 12.16 -6.13 -10.17
N PHE A 164 11.36 -5.95 -9.13
CA PHE A 164 10.64 -6.99 -8.41
C PHE A 164 9.15 -6.87 -8.72
N PHE A 165 8.55 -7.94 -9.20
CA PHE A 165 7.11 -8.09 -9.36
C PHE A 165 6.60 -8.92 -8.20
N ILE A 166 5.73 -8.34 -7.39
CA ILE A 166 5.32 -8.90 -6.10
C ILE A 166 3.80 -9.04 -6.06
N ASN A 167 3.35 -10.18 -5.60
CA ASN A 167 1.95 -10.42 -5.29
C ASN A 167 1.82 -10.84 -3.82
N ASN A 168 1.14 -10.01 -3.05
CA ASN A 168 0.84 -10.24 -1.65
C ASN A 168 -0.48 -11.01 -1.53
N ILE A 169 -0.48 -12.08 -0.75
CA ILE A 169 -1.66 -12.90 -0.43
C ILE A 169 -1.94 -12.72 1.06
N PHE A 170 -3.09 -12.14 1.35
CA PHE A 170 -3.55 -11.84 2.70
C PHE A 170 -4.56 -12.86 3.20
#